data_1d0c15a4758adec8a0e16a50ed6a09b8
#
_entry.id   1d0c15a4758adec8a0e16a50ed6a09b8
#
_cell.length_a   1.000
_cell.length_b   1.000
_cell.length_c   1.000
_cell.angle_alpha   90.00
_cell.angle_beta   90.00
_cell.angle_gamma   90.00
#
_symmetry.space_group_name_H-M   'P 1'
#
loop_
_entity.id
_entity.type
_entity.pdbx_description
1 polymer ?
#
loop_
_entity_poly.entity_id
_entity_poly.type
_entity_poly.pdbx_seq_one_letter_code
_entity_poly.pdbx_strand_id
1 'polypeptide(L)'
;STLLKAMLNLIPISSGKISFFGKPYKEFRKDISYVPQSESVDWDFPTDVLDVVMMGTYGKLGWIKRAGKKERELSLEALKKLGMEEFVDRQISDLSGGQQQRVFLARALVQDSEIYFLDEPLKGVDAKTEKEIMKILKELRDSGKTIIVVHHDLRTVEEYFDEVVLLNKLVVASGSVREVFTEENINKAYRV
;
A
#
# COMPACT_ATOMS: atom_id res chain seq x y z
N SER A 1 10.00 4.58 3.92
CA SER A 1 10.04 4.65 2.42
C SER A 1 11.30 4.05 1.79
N THR A 2 12.55 4.37 2.26
CA THR A 2 13.79 3.89 1.60
C THR A 2 13.92 2.37 1.62
N LEU A 3 13.72 1.71 2.77
CA LEU A 3 13.77 0.26 2.87
C LEU A 3 12.74 -0.38 1.94
N LEU A 4 11.52 0.13 1.93
CA LEU A 4 10.43 -0.36 1.09
C LEU A 4 10.77 -0.25 -0.41
N LYS A 5 11.32 0.89 -0.83
CA LYS A 5 11.80 1.08 -2.22
C LYS A 5 12.95 0.12 -2.58
N ALA A 6 13.85 -0.16 -1.64
CA ALA A 6 14.91 -1.16 -1.84
C ALA A 6 14.34 -2.59 -1.97
N MET A 7 13.38 -2.96 -1.12
CA MET A 7 12.70 -4.26 -1.21
C MET A 7 12.00 -4.45 -2.55
N LEU A 8 11.40 -3.39 -3.10
CA LEU A 8 10.73 -3.39 -4.40
C LEU A 8 11.66 -3.23 -5.60
N ASN A 9 12.99 -3.24 -5.37
CA ASN A 9 14.01 -3.03 -6.41
C ASN A 9 13.83 -1.71 -7.19
N LEU A 10 13.24 -0.70 -6.55
CA LEU A 10 13.09 0.66 -7.09
C LEU A 10 14.36 1.50 -6.91
N ILE A 11 15.20 1.13 -5.95
CA ILE A 11 16.54 1.69 -5.71
C ILE A 11 17.54 0.55 -5.53
N PRO A 12 18.81 0.74 -5.94
CA PRO A 12 19.83 -0.28 -5.76
C PRO A 12 20.16 -0.51 -4.28
N ILE A 13 20.47 -1.76 -3.92
CA ILE A 13 21.00 -2.14 -2.62
C ILE A 13 22.52 -2.25 -2.69
N SER A 14 23.22 -1.80 -1.65
CA SER A 14 24.68 -1.88 -1.58
C SER A 14 25.16 -3.30 -1.26
N SER A 15 24.44 -4.03 -0.45
CA SER A 15 24.76 -5.40 -0.03
C SER A 15 23.53 -6.11 0.53
N GLY A 16 23.63 -7.42 0.71
CA GLY A 16 22.55 -8.24 1.24
C GLY A 16 21.69 -8.91 0.17
N LYS A 17 20.63 -9.57 0.61
CA LYS A 17 19.66 -10.28 -0.24
C LYS A 17 18.25 -9.99 0.24
N ILE A 18 17.31 -9.86 -0.71
CA ILE A 18 15.89 -9.72 -0.46
C ILE A 18 15.17 -10.88 -1.13
N SER A 19 14.31 -11.57 -0.37
CA SER A 19 13.49 -12.66 -0.89
C SER A 19 12.07 -12.55 -0.36
N PHE A 20 11.11 -12.98 -1.17
CA PHE A 20 9.70 -13.06 -0.87
C PHE A 20 9.28 -14.52 -0.90
N PHE A 21 8.90 -15.10 0.26
CA PHE A 21 8.63 -16.53 0.39
C PHE A 21 9.74 -17.42 -0.21
N GLY A 22 11.00 -17.04 0.04
CA GLY A 22 12.19 -17.74 -0.45
C GLY A 22 12.56 -17.48 -1.92
N LYS A 23 11.77 -16.71 -2.66
CA LYS A 23 11.99 -16.38 -4.08
C LYS A 23 12.55 -14.97 -4.25
N PRO A 24 13.38 -14.71 -5.29
CA PRO A 24 13.83 -13.35 -5.61
C PRO A 24 12.69 -12.48 -6.13
N TYR A 25 12.81 -11.16 -5.98
CA TYR A 25 11.81 -10.18 -6.42
C TYR A 25 11.29 -10.41 -7.86
N LYS A 26 12.19 -10.73 -8.80
CA LYS A 26 11.82 -10.93 -10.23
C LYS A 26 10.75 -12.01 -10.43
N GLU A 27 10.78 -13.06 -9.63
CA GLU A 27 9.81 -14.16 -9.71
C GLU A 27 8.51 -13.82 -9.00
N PHE A 28 8.55 -12.93 -7.99
CA PHE A 28 7.41 -12.63 -7.15
C PHE A 28 6.71 -11.29 -7.47
N ARG A 29 7.30 -10.48 -8.36
CA ARG A 29 6.85 -9.09 -8.64
C ARG A 29 5.39 -8.94 -9.06
N LYS A 30 4.78 -9.98 -9.65
CA LYS A 30 3.38 -9.95 -10.09
C LYS A 30 2.40 -10.13 -8.94
N ASP A 31 2.89 -10.69 -7.84
CA ASP A 31 2.12 -10.97 -6.63
C ASP A 31 2.38 -9.91 -5.55
N ILE A 32 2.95 -8.77 -5.94
CA ILE A 32 3.22 -7.62 -5.09
C ILE A 32 2.45 -6.41 -5.60
N SER A 33 1.65 -5.79 -4.74
CA SER A 33 1.07 -4.47 -4.95
C SER A 33 1.86 -3.41 -4.19
N TYR A 34 2.02 -2.24 -4.80
CA TYR A 34 2.65 -1.09 -4.17
C TYR A 34 1.77 0.16 -4.29
N VAL A 35 1.49 0.75 -3.14
CA VAL A 35 0.83 2.06 -3.03
C VAL A 35 1.88 3.06 -2.55
N PRO A 36 2.38 3.93 -3.42
CA PRO A 36 3.34 4.96 -3.07
C PRO A 36 2.70 6.06 -2.23
N GLN A 37 3.53 6.85 -1.56
CA GLN A 37 3.10 8.08 -0.93
C GLN A 37 2.57 9.06 -2.00
N SER A 38 1.41 9.67 -1.76
CA SER A 38 0.73 10.52 -2.74
C SER A 38 1.60 11.67 -3.26
N GLU A 39 2.43 12.27 -2.39
CA GLU A 39 3.34 13.35 -2.74
C GLU A 39 4.47 12.93 -3.70
N SER A 40 4.70 11.63 -3.89
CA SER A 40 5.74 11.10 -4.79
C SER A 40 5.23 10.77 -6.19
N VAL A 41 3.95 10.99 -6.46
CA VAL A 41 3.28 10.67 -7.73
C VAL A 41 3.06 11.97 -8.51
N ASP A 42 3.34 11.93 -9.80
CA ASP A 42 2.93 12.99 -10.72
C ASP A 42 1.44 12.83 -11.03
N TRP A 43 0.63 13.76 -10.54
CA TRP A 43 -0.82 13.74 -10.67
C TRP A 43 -1.34 14.51 -11.90
N ASP A 44 -0.46 15.19 -12.64
CA ASP A 44 -0.85 15.97 -13.83
C ASP A 44 -1.08 15.07 -15.07
N PHE A 45 -1.06 13.75 -14.87
CA PHE A 45 -1.33 12.79 -15.92
C PHE A 45 -2.82 12.81 -16.31
N PRO A 46 -3.18 13.01 -17.60
CA PRO A 46 -4.56 13.19 -18.06
C PRO A 46 -5.30 11.84 -18.11
N THR A 47 -5.74 11.35 -16.95
CA THR A 47 -6.48 10.09 -16.82
C THR A 47 -7.60 10.24 -15.79
N ASP A 48 -8.67 9.50 -15.95
CA ASP A 48 -9.73 9.45 -14.97
C ASP A 48 -9.47 8.40 -13.88
N VAL A 49 -10.28 8.49 -12.82
CA VAL A 49 -10.19 7.62 -11.64
C VAL A 49 -10.37 6.15 -12.01
N LEU A 50 -11.33 5.84 -12.88
CA LEU A 50 -11.61 4.46 -13.27
C LEU A 50 -10.43 3.85 -14.02
N ASP A 51 -9.84 4.58 -14.95
CA ASP A 51 -8.70 4.11 -15.73
C ASP A 51 -7.48 3.85 -14.84
N VAL A 52 -7.21 4.71 -13.84
CA VAL A 52 -6.16 4.46 -12.85
C VAL A 52 -6.39 3.15 -12.11
N VAL A 53 -7.62 2.87 -11.67
CA VAL A 53 -7.91 1.62 -10.95
C VAL A 53 -7.82 0.42 -11.88
N MET A 54 -8.32 0.53 -13.11
CA MET A 54 -8.23 -0.52 -14.13
C MET A 54 -6.79 -0.91 -14.46
N MET A 55 -5.82 0.01 -14.38
CA MET A 55 -4.39 -0.31 -14.54
C MET A 55 -3.92 -1.40 -13.58
N GLY A 56 -4.56 -1.55 -12.40
CA GLY A 56 -4.28 -2.64 -11.44
C GLY A 56 -4.51 -4.04 -12.02
N THR A 57 -5.37 -4.18 -13.04
CA THR A 57 -5.66 -5.48 -13.67
C THR A 57 -4.62 -5.90 -14.72
N TYR A 58 -3.82 -4.95 -15.23
CA TYR A 58 -2.94 -5.19 -16.40
C TYR A 58 -1.88 -6.26 -16.14
N GLY A 59 -1.40 -6.38 -14.91
CA GLY A 59 -0.44 -7.43 -14.53
C GLY A 59 -0.97 -8.85 -14.78
N LYS A 60 -2.28 -9.07 -14.61
CA LYS A 60 -2.97 -10.36 -14.83
C LYS A 60 -3.39 -10.56 -16.29
N LEU A 61 -3.71 -9.50 -17.01
CA LEU A 61 -4.15 -9.57 -18.41
C LEU A 61 -3.01 -9.90 -19.38
N GLY A 62 -1.78 -9.48 -19.05
CA GLY A 62 -0.62 -9.61 -19.93
C GLY A 62 -0.68 -8.62 -21.11
N TRP A 63 0.13 -8.87 -22.13
CA TRP A 63 0.35 -7.91 -23.24
C TRP A 63 -0.73 -7.92 -24.33
N ILE A 64 -1.53 -8.98 -24.42
CA ILE A 64 -2.43 -9.23 -25.56
C ILE A 64 -3.89 -8.90 -25.21
N LYS A 65 -4.29 -9.16 -23.97
CA LYS A 65 -5.69 -8.94 -23.55
C LYS A 65 -5.91 -7.48 -23.13
N ARG A 66 -6.94 -6.87 -23.66
CA ARG A 66 -7.41 -5.56 -23.20
C ARG A 66 -8.35 -5.75 -22.01
N ALA A 67 -8.29 -4.78 -21.09
CA ALA A 67 -9.28 -4.71 -20.01
C ALA A 67 -10.69 -4.60 -20.60
N GLY A 68 -11.61 -5.39 -20.09
CA GLY A 68 -12.96 -5.48 -20.58
C GLY A 68 -14.00 -5.20 -19.49
N LYS A 69 -15.20 -5.69 -19.69
CA LYS A 69 -16.33 -5.48 -18.77
C LYS A 69 -16.04 -6.01 -17.36
N LYS A 70 -15.40 -7.17 -17.25
CA LYS A 70 -15.05 -7.79 -15.97
C LYS A 70 -14.08 -6.92 -15.16
N GLU A 71 -13.04 -6.43 -15.79
CA GLU A 71 -12.02 -5.57 -15.14
C GLU A 71 -12.63 -4.24 -14.71
N ARG A 72 -13.54 -3.70 -15.53
CA ARG A 72 -14.30 -2.49 -15.18
C ARG A 72 -15.20 -2.72 -13.97
N GLU A 73 -15.94 -3.81 -13.91
CA GLU A 73 -16.80 -4.17 -12.76
C GLU A 73 -15.97 -4.33 -11.48
N LEU A 74 -14.84 -5.05 -11.51
CA LEU A 74 -13.93 -5.19 -10.38
C LEU A 74 -13.40 -3.84 -9.90
N SER A 75 -13.08 -2.94 -10.82
CA SER A 75 -12.58 -1.60 -10.51
C SER A 75 -13.65 -0.73 -9.84
N LEU A 76 -14.89 -0.80 -10.33
CA LEU A 76 -16.03 -0.10 -9.71
C LEU A 76 -16.34 -0.63 -8.30
N GLU A 77 -16.26 -1.95 -8.10
CA GLU A 77 -16.42 -2.54 -6.76
C GLU A 77 -15.33 -2.09 -5.80
N ALA A 78 -14.07 -2.02 -6.24
CA ALA A 78 -12.97 -1.54 -5.43
C ALA A 78 -13.13 -0.05 -5.07
N LEU A 79 -13.53 0.79 -6.03
CA LEU A 79 -13.84 2.20 -5.78
C LEU A 79 -14.99 2.36 -4.78
N LYS A 80 -16.05 1.57 -4.91
CA LYS A 80 -17.17 1.59 -3.97
C LYS A 80 -16.76 1.22 -2.55
N LYS A 81 -15.90 0.20 -2.38
CA LYS A 81 -15.37 -0.19 -1.06
C LYS A 81 -14.62 0.95 -0.37
N LEU A 82 -14.09 1.89 -1.13
CA LEU A 82 -13.31 3.02 -0.65
C LEU A 82 -14.10 4.37 -0.70
N GLY A 83 -15.43 4.31 -0.94
CA GLY A 83 -16.28 5.49 -1.00
C GLY A 83 -15.90 6.47 -2.11
N MET A 84 -15.48 5.94 -3.26
CA MET A 84 -15.01 6.72 -4.41
C MET A 84 -15.91 6.59 -5.64
N GLU A 85 -17.09 6.01 -5.52
CA GLU A 85 -18.02 5.76 -6.62
C GLU A 85 -18.50 7.03 -7.34
N GLU A 86 -18.61 8.15 -6.63
CA GLU A 86 -19.04 9.43 -7.21
C GLU A 86 -17.94 10.12 -8.06
N PHE A 87 -16.70 9.62 -7.96
CA PHE A 87 -15.53 10.21 -8.62
C PHE A 87 -15.06 9.45 -9.85
N VAL A 88 -15.77 8.39 -10.25
CA VAL A 88 -15.37 7.43 -11.29
C VAL A 88 -14.90 8.07 -12.60
N ASP A 89 -15.64 9.07 -13.09
CA ASP A 89 -15.36 9.76 -14.35
C ASP A 89 -14.59 11.09 -14.14
N ARG A 90 -14.09 11.35 -12.92
CA ARG A 90 -13.35 12.57 -12.61
C ARG A 90 -11.87 12.40 -12.94
N GLN A 91 -11.24 13.47 -13.39
CA GLN A 91 -9.78 13.49 -13.58
C GLN A 91 -9.07 13.27 -12.24
N ILE A 92 -8.00 12.47 -12.23
CA ILE A 92 -7.25 12.17 -11.01
C ILE A 92 -6.61 13.42 -10.40
N SER A 93 -6.22 14.40 -11.23
CA SER A 93 -5.67 15.69 -10.81
C SER A 93 -6.65 16.55 -10.01
N ASP A 94 -7.95 16.37 -10.23
CA ASP A 94 -9.01 17.16 -9.57
C ASP A 94 -9.37 16.65 -8.17
N LEU A 95 -8.72 15.57 -7.73
CA LEU A 95 -8.96 14.96 -6.43
C LEU A 95 -8.06 15.54 -5.34
N SER A 96 -8.58 15.59 -4.10
CA SER A 96 -7.74 15.85 -2.93
C SER A 96 -6.71 14.71 -2.71
N GLY A 97 -5.60 14.99 -2.02
CA GLY A 97 -4.57 13.99 -1.75
C GLY A 97 -5.11 12.72 -1.06
N GLY A 98 -6.06 12.87 -0.12
CA GLY A 98 -6.71 11.72 0.52
C GLY A 98 -7.61 10.92 -0.43
N GLN A 99 -8.25 11.57 -1.41
CA GLN A 99 -9.01 10.90 -2.46
C GLN A 99 -8.09 10.17 -3.44
N GLN A 100 -7.00 10.81 -3.87
CA GLN A 100 -5.95 10.20 -4.71
C GLN A 100 -5.38 8.95 -4.03
N GLN A 101 -5.10 9.02 -2.73
CA GLN A 101 -4.60 7.88 -1.96
C GLN A 101 -5.59 6.70 -1.97
N ARG A 102 -6.90 6.97 -1.83
CA ARG A 102 -7.95 5.95 -1.91
C ARG A 102 -8.05 5.33 -3.31
N VAL A 103 -7.88 6.11 -4.37
CA VAL A 103 -7.84 5.60 -5.75
C VAL A 103 -6.66 4.65 -5.95
N PHE A 104 -5.47 5.00 -5.44
CA PHE A 104 -4.30 4.11 -5.51
C PHE A 104 -4.47 2.84 -4.68
N LEU A 105 -5.15 2.93 -3.55
CA LEU A 105 -5.51 1.74 -2.77
C LEU A 105 -6.52 0.88 -3.53
N ALA A 106 -7.54 1.46 -4.19
CA ALA A 106 -8.47 0.72 -5.06
C ALA A 106 -7.73 -0.02 -6.16
N ARG A 107 -6.76 0.64 -6.82
CA ARG A 107 -5.90 0.01 -7.84
C ARG A 107 -5.14 -1.20 -7.27
N ALA A 108 -4.61 -1.07 -6.05
CA ALA A 108 -3.91 -2.18 -5.41
C ALA A 108 -4.85 -3.35 -5.08
N LEU A 109 -6.09 -3.07 -4.62
CA LEU A 109 -7.10 -4.09 -4.34
C LEU A 109 -7.47 -4.90 -5.59
N VAL A 110 -7.65 -4.23 -6.74
CA VAL A 110 -7.98 -4.90 -8.01
C VAL A 110 -6.85 -5.78 -8.51
N GLN A 111 -5.61 -5.45 -8.20
CA GLN A 111 -4.46 -6.29 -8.52
C GLN A 111 -4.52 -7.65 -7.78
N ASP A 112 -5.15 -7.71 -6.59
CA ASP A 112 -5.34 -8.93 -5.78
C ASP A 112 -4.03 -9.71 -5.62
N SER A 113 -3.07 -9.07 -4.98
CA SER A 113 -1.70 -9.56 -4.77
C SER A 113 -1.59 -10.39 -3.48
N GLU A 114 -0.48 -11.12 -3.32
CA GLU A 114 -0.15 -11.82 -2.07
C GLU A 114 0.47 -10.89 -1.03
N ILE A 115 1.20 -9.85 -1.50
CA ILE A 115 1.83 -8.87 -0.63
C ILE A 115 1.43 -7.46 -1.06
N TYR A 116 1.05 -6.63 -0.08
CA TYR A 116 0.74 -5.22 -0.26
C TYR A 116 1.77 -4.38 0.48
N PHE A 117 2.49 -3.54 -0.24
CA PHE A 117 3.35 -2.51 0.32
C PHE A 117 2.64 -1.16 0.25
N LEU A 118 2.44 -0.52 1.39
CA LEU A 118 1.71 0.73 1.51
C LEU A 118 2.63 1.76 2.18
N ASP A 119 2.93 2.85 1.46
CA ASP A 119 3.79 3.91 1.97
C ASP A 119 2.93 5.08 2.46
N GLU A 120 2.73 5.19 3.77
CA GLU A 120 1.89 6.17 4.45
C GLU A 120 0.44 6.23 3.92
N PRO A 121 -0.29 5.09 3.84
CA PRO A 121 -1.61 5.03 3.21
C PRO A 121 -2.70 5.82 3.94
N LEU A 122 -2.46 6.22 5.19
CA LEU A 122 -3.42 6.92 6.06
C LEU A 122 -3.13 8.43 6.13
N LYS A 123 -2.08 8.91 5.46
CA LYS A 123 -1.70 10.31 5.47
C LYS A 123 -2.76 11.18 4.76
N GLY A 124 -3.23 12.21 5.44
CA GLY A 124 -4.17 13.19 4.86
C GLY A 124 -5.61 12.70 4.72
N VAL A 125 -5.96 11.56 5.34
CA VAL A 125 -7.35 11.09 5.43
C VAL A 125 -7.94 11.45 6.80
N ASP A 126 -9.26 11.61 6.84
CA ASP A 126 -9.98 11.83 8.10
C ASP A 126 -10.11 10.52 8.90
N ALA A 127 -10.39 10.64 10.22
CA ALA A 127 -10.43 9.49 11.13
C ALA A 127 -11.50 8.44 10.76
N LYS A 128 -12.58 8.81 10.08
CA LYS A 128 -13.59 7.85 9.62
C LYS A 128 -13.04 7.04 8.46
N THR A 129 -12.49 7.72 7.46
CA THR A 129 -11.85 7.09 6.29
C THR A 129 -10.66 6.21 6.71
N GLU A 130 -9.85 6.63 7.68
CA GLU A 130 -8.76 5.83 8.24
C GLU A 130 -9.27 4.49 8.77
N LYS A 131 -10.34 4.49 9.58
CA LYS A 131 -10.94 3.25 10.10
C LYS A 131 -11.49 2.35 9.00
N GLU A 132 -12.09 2.92 7.96
CA GLU A 132 -12.60 2.17 6.81
C GLU A 132 -11.45 1.51 6.03
N ILE A 133 -10.36 2.23 5.78
CA ILE A 133 -9.15 1.70 5.14
C ILE A 133 -8.56 0.56 5.99
N MET A 134 -8.38 0.79 7.29
CA MET A 134 -7.81 -0.23 8.19
C MET A 134 -8.68 -1.48 8.29
N LYS A 135 -10.01 -1.35 8.21
CA LYS A 135 -10.92 -2.50 8.14
C LYS A 135 -10.65 -3.33 6.87
N ILE A 136 -10.51 -2.68 5.71
CA ILE A 136 -10.21 -3.37 4.44
C ILE A 136 -8.84 -4.07 4.53
N LEU A 137 -7.81 -3.41 5.09
CA LEU A 137 -6.49 -4.01 5.24
C LEU A 137 -6.50 -5.21 6.20
N LYS A 138 -7.29 -5.15 7.28
CA LYS A 138 -7.50 -6.28 8.20
C LYS A 138 -8.23 -7.45 7.50
N GLU A 139 -9.25 -7.19 6.69
CA GLU A 139 -9.93 -8.21 5.88
C GLU A 139 -8.97 -8.91 4.90
N LEU A 140 -8.07 -8.16 4.24
CA LEU A 140 -7.03 -8.74 3.39
C LEU A 140 -6.07 -9.64 4.19
N ARG A 141 -5.58 -9.18 5.35
CA ARG A 141 -4.74 -9.97 6.24
C ARG A 141 -5.45 -11.27 6.66
N ASP A 142 -6.71 -11.18 7.06
CA ASP A 142 -7.50 -12.32 7.52
C ASP A 142 -7.77 -13.32 6.39
N SER A 143 -7.71 -12.88 5.13
CA SER A 143 -7.75 -13.73 3.94
C SER A 143 -6.37 -14.36 3.58
N GLY A 144 -5.34 -14.15 4.41
CA GLY A 144 -4.01 -14.72 4.25
C GLY A 144 -3.01 -13.85 3.48
N LYS A 145 -3.36 -12.60 3.16
CA LYS A 145 -2.43 -11.66 2.50
C LYS A 145 -1.45 -11.05 3.50
N THR A 146 -0.26 -10.70 3.02
CA THR A 146 0.74 -9.96 3.82
C THR A 146 0.63 -8.47 3.54
N ILE A 147 0.42 -7.67 4.59
CA ILE A 147 0.28 -6.22 4.49
C ILE A 147 1.45 -5.57 5.21
N ILE A 148 2.24 -4.79 4.48
CA ILE A 148 3.40 -4.05 5.00
C ILE A 148 3.13 -2.56 4.83
N VAL A 149 3.08 -1.85 5.96
CA VAL A 149 2.74 -0.43 6.00
C VAL A 149 3.89 0.38 6.59
N VAL A 150 4.29 1.43 5.91
CA VAL A 150 5.08 2.51 6.54
C VAL A 150 4.11 3.41 7.26
N HIS A 151 4.30 3.56 8.57
CA HIS A 151 3.39 4.28 9.45
C HIS A 151 4.17 5.17 10.41
N HIS A 152 3.65 6.36 10.68
CA HIS A 152 4.32 7.34 11.53
C HIS A 152 3.54 7.72 12.79
N ASP A 153 2.26 7.38 12.88
CA ASP A 153 1.47 7.64 14.09
C ASP A 153 1.64 6.51 15.11
N LEU A 154 2.52 6.72 16.08
CA LEU A 154 2.81 5.74 17.12
C LEU A 154 1.59 5.38 17.98
N ARG A 155 0.59 6.26 18.06
CA ARG A 155 -0.59 6.06 18.92
C ARG A 155 -1.52 4.95 18.42
N THR A 156 -1.48 4.66 17.13
CA THR A 156 -2.36 3.68 16.49
C THR A 156 -1.67 2.35 16.19
N VAL A 157 -0.36 2.23 16.48
CA VAL A 157 0.42 1.01 16.16
C VAL A 157 -0.17 -0.22 16.84
N GLU A 158 -0.46 -0.14 18.14
CA GLU A 158 -1.00 -1.28 18.91
C GLU A 158 -2.39 -1.72 18.46
N GLU A 159 -3.19 -0.80 17.90
CA GLU A 159 -4.53 -1.09 17.41
C GLU A 159 -4.51 -1.71 16.00
N TYR A 160 -3.54 -1.31 15.17
CA TYR A 160 -3.59 -1.59 13.73
C TYR A 160 -2.70 -2.73 13.30
N PHE A 161 -1.60 -3.01 14.00
CA PHE A 161 -0.56 -3.92 13.52
C PHE A 161 -0.30 -5.07 14.47
N ASP A 162 0.06 -6.22 13.91
CA ASP A 162 0.41 -7.42 14.67
C ASP A 162 1.92 -7.45 14.94
N GLU A 163 2.72 -7.00 13.97
CA GLU A 163 4.18 -6.96 14.03
C GLU A 163 4.70 -5.57 13.68
N VAL A 164 5.88 -5.24 14.17
CA VAL A 164 6.53 -3.96 13.91
C VAL A 164 8.03 -4.14 13.66
N VAL A 165 8.57 -3.31 12.77
CA VAL A 165 10.00 -3.13 12.58
C VAL A 165 10.34 -1.66 12.89
N LEU A 166 11.07 -1.42 13.96
CA LEU A 166 11.56 -0.09 14.33
C LEU A 166 12.93 0.15 13.71
N LEU A 167 13.02 1.23 12.93
CA LEU A 167 14.20 1.58 12.14
C LEU A 167 14.74 2.95 12.50
N ASN A 168 16.07 3.00 12.73
CA ASN A 168 16.85 4.23 12.75
C ASN A 168 18.21 3.97 12.10
N LYS A 169 18.29 4.09 10.75
CA LYS A 169 19.42 3.64 9.92
C LYS A 169 19.69 2.13 10.03
N LEU A 170 19.59 1.58 11.23
CA LEU A 170 19.68 0.15 11.55
C LEU A 170 18.33 -0.31 12.10
N VAL A 171 18.09 -1.61 12.07
CA VAL A 171 16.96 -2.22 12.77
C VAL A 171 17.22 -2.11 14.28
N VAL A 172 16.36 -1.37 14.97
CA VAL A 172 16.39 -1.22 16.42
C VAL A 172 15.71 -2.41 17.09
N ALA A 173 14.52 -2.77 16.59
CA ALA A 173 13.77 -3.92 17.06
C ALA A 173 12.85 -4.43 15.94
N SER A 174 12.53 -5.72 15.94
CA SER A 174 11.61 -6.37 15.00
C SER A 174 10.92 -7.54 15.70
N GLY A 175 9.61 -7.64 15.57
CA GLY A 175 8.80 -8.71 16.16
C GLY A 175 7.38 -8.28 16.44
N SER A 176 6.67 -9.05 17.31
CA SER A 176 5.30 -8.71 17.67
C SER A 176 5.23 -7.33 18.34
N VAL A 177 4.16 -6.58 18.04
CA VAL A 177 3.95 -5.26 18.66
C VAL A 177 4.01 -5.37 20.18
N ARG A 178 3.41 -6.40 20.78
CA ARG A 178 3.36 -6.60 22.23
C ARG A 178 4.74 -6.74 22.88
N GLU A 179 5.72 -7.30 22.15
CA GLU A 179 7.06 -7.58 22.71
C GLU A 179 8.04 -6.46 22.45
N VAL A 180 8.00 -5.85 21.27
CA VAL A 180 9.06 -4.94 20.84
C VAL A 180 8.65 -3.47 20.78
N PHE A 181 7.36 -3.14 20.82
CA PHE A 181 6.87 -1.75 20.80
C PHE A 181 6.88 -1.15 22.21
N THR A 182 8.08 -1.01 22.78
CA THR A 182 8.33 -0.47 24.12
C THR A 182 8.85 0.95 24.06
N GLU A 183 8.64 1.74 25.14
CA GLU A 183 9.19 3.10 25.22
C GLU A 183 10.70 3.13 24.98
N GLU A 184 11.44 2.14 25.51
CA GLU A 184 12.88 2.04 25.29
C GLU A 184 13.25 1.91 23.81
N ASN A 185 12.59 1.02 23.07
CA ASN A 185 12.84 0.80 21.66
C ASN A 185 12.36 1.98 20.80
N ILE A 186 11.23 2.58 21.16
CA ILE A 186 10.71 3.79 20.51
C ILE A 186 11.71 4.93 20.66
N ASN A 187 12.20 5.20 21.88
CA ASN A 187 13.18 6.25 22.15
C ASN A 187 14.49 6.00 21.38
N LYS A 188 14.96 4.75 21.30
CA LYS A 188 16.14 4.41 20.47
C LYS A 188 15.91 4.66 18.98
N ALA A 189 14.72 4.35 18.47
CA ALA A 189 14.39 4.52 17.07
C ALA A 189 14.20 5.98 16.67
N TYR A 190 13.56 6.78 17.51
CA TYR A 190 13.23 8.19 17.22
C TYR A 190 14.17 9.18 17.87
N ARG A 191 15.10 8.75 18.77
CA ARG A 191 16.04 9.62 19.50
C ARG A 191 15.33 10.83 20.13
N VAL A 192 14.24 10.57 20.84
CA VAL A 192 13.59 11.59 21.64
C VAL A 192 14.32 11.73 22.97
#